data_2d2147297e16d3d674300776af093bd2
#
_entry.id   2d2147297e16d3d674300776af093bd2
#
_cell.length_a   1.000
_cell.length_b   1.000
_cell.length_c   1.000
_cell.angle_alpha   90.00
_cell.angle_beta   90.00
_cell.angle_gamma   90.00
#
_symmetry.space_group_name_H-M   'P 1'
#
loop_
_entity.id
_entity.type
_entity.pdbx_description
1 polymer ?
#
loop_
_entity_poly.entity_id
_entity_poly.type
_entity_poly.pdbx_seq_one_letter_code
_entity_poly.pdbx_strand_id
1 'polypeptide(L)'
;MEESEKTEKKDEKREQVVWSWGAGTEGQLGTKIVKDELFPQLLHQPSLSSISSLACGGAHVIALTSAGKVFSWGRGNSGQLGHGEVVSNALVPKGVTSLDGYFITHVAAGWSHSGFVSDSGCVFTCGDGTFGQLGHGDYASHCSPVKLPCFGDQRVAQVACGMRHSLVLLKDCVGNQVYGFGSGKRGQLGVSNDKVKSVNVPRAVTGFDGVEIIGIAANGDHSAALSVDGHVYTWGRGFKGFEDAPVPHCLNSSLNFIKVALGWNHALAMTGEGEVYMLGGNHLGVLSDLQNISPQAMHVPVDLREVNVEKVPGLEGMKITDIATGAEHSVIVTDNGEIRTWGWGEHGQLGLGDTRDQISPVTVNLGYDLNEAESIKVFCGSGFTFAVTMP
;
A
#
# COMPACT_ATOMS: atom_id res chain seq x y z
N MET A 1 -45.97 30.90 -30.31
CA MET A 1 -45.33 30.86 -28.98
C MET A 1 -45.01 29.40 -28.71
N GLU A 2 -43.78 28.98 -29.03
CA GLU A 2 -43.28 27.63 -28.75
C GLU A 2 -42.51 27.73 -27.46
N GLU A 3 -43.01 27.10 -26.40
CA GLU A 3 -42.29 26.88 -25.14
C GLU A 3 -41.24 25.78 -25.37
N SER A 4 -39.98 26.16 -25.29
CA SER A 4 -38.84 25.23 -25.29
C SER A 4 -38.74 24.59 -23.91
N GLU A 5 -39.20 23.35 -23.77
CA GLU A 5 -38.86 22.48 -22.62
C GLU A 5 -37.36 22.27 -22.56
N LYS A 6 -36.72 22.94 -21.64
CA LYS A 6 -35.37 22.59 -21.18
C LYS A 6 -35.49 21.35 -20.31
N THR A 7 -35.19 20.19 -20.86
CA THR A 7 -34.91 18.98 -20.10
C THR A 7 -33.60 19.19 -19.32
N GLU A 8 -33.72 19.48 -18.04
CA GLU A 8 -32.60 19.36 -17.09
C GLU A 8 -32.18 17.89 -17.04
N LYS A 9 -31.02 17.58 -17.64
CA LYS A 9 -30.36 16.32 -17.38
C LYS A 9 -29.97 16.32 -15.89
N LYS A 10 -30.71 15.57 -15.07
CA LYS A 10 -30.24 15.16 -13.75
C LYS A 10 -28.93 14.39 -13.95
N ASP A 11 -27.82 14.93 -13.44
CA ASP A 11 -26.59 14.16 -13.24
C ASP A 11 -26.92 13.03 -12.25
N GLU A 12 -27.25 11.85 -12.79
CA GLU A 12 -27.31 10.64 -11.98
C GLU A 12 -25.90 10.36 -11.46
N LYS A 13 -25.69 10.61 -10.18
CA LYS A 13 -24.47 10.22 -9.47
C LYS A 13 -24.34 8.71 -9.61
N ARG A 14 -23.42 8.27 -10.47
CA ARG A 14 -23.14 6.84 -10.67
C ARG A 14 -22.56 6.26 -9.39
N GLU A 15 -22.99 5.05 -9.05
CA GLU A 15 -22.46 4.31 -7.93
C GLU A 15 -21.04 3.86 -8.25
N GLN A 16 -20.15 3.97 -7.27
CA GLN A 16 -18.80 3.45 -7.34
C GLN A 16 -18.82 1.93 -7.49
N VAL A 17 -17.99 1.40 -8.38
CA VAL A 17 -17.85 -0.03 -8.61
C VAL A 17 -16.56 -0.52 -7.96
N VAL A 18 -16.65 -1.63 -7.26
CA VAL A 18 -15.52 -2.24 -6.53
C VAL A 18 -15.39 -3.69 -6.95
N TRP A 19 -14.18 -4.09 -7.32
CA TRP A 19 -13.82 -5.49 -7.60
C TRP A 19 -12.79 -5.97 -6.60
N SER A 20 -12.82 -7.28 -6.31
CA SER A 20 -11.81 -7.97 -5.52
C SER A 20 -11.51 -9.34 -6.09
N TRP A 21 -10.25 -9.79 -6.00
CA TRP A 21 -9.81 -11.11 -6.44
C TRP A 21 -8.51 -11.53 -5.76
N GLY A 22 -8.13 -12.81 -5.91
CA GLY A 22 -6.98 -13.39 -5.26
C GLY A 22 -7.34 -14.18 -4.01
N ALA A 23 -6.44 -14.22 -3.02
CA ALA A 23 -6.61 -14.94 -1.77
C ALA A 23 -7.85 -14.46 -1.00
N GLY A 24 -8.74 -15.42 -0.67
CA GLY A 24 -10.02 -15.13 -0.03
C GLY A 24 -10.33 -15.98 1.22
N THR A 25 -9.41 -16.85 1.63
CA THR A 25 -9.63 -17.84 2.71
C THR A 25 -9.83 -17.24 4.10
N GLU A 26 -9.52 -15.95 4.28
CA GLU A 26 -9.75 -15.21 5.53
C GLU A 26 -10.91 -14.20 5.43
N GLY A 27 -11.68 -14.24 4.31
CA GLY A 27 -12.77 -13.32 4.04
C GLY A 27 -12.34 -11.94 3.57
N GLN A 28 -11.05 -11.73 3.28
CA GLN A 28 -10.48 -10.43 2.89
C GLN A 28 -11.03 -9.89 1.57
N LEU A 29 -11.61 -10.72 0.71
CA LEU A 29 -12.27 -10.27 -0.52
C LEU A 29 -13.61 -9.58 -0.27
N GLY A 30 -14.23 -9.76 0.93
CA GLY A 30 -15.50 -9.11 1.29
C GLY A 30 -16.74 -9.67 0.57
N THR A 31 -16.61 -10.76 -0.15
CA THR A 31 -17.65 -11.39 -0.99
C THR A 31 -18.62 -12.29 -0.21
N LYS A 32 -18.47 -12.43 1.12
CA LYS A 32 -19.12 -13.41 2.01
C LYS A 32 -18.65 -14.85 1.82
N ILE A 33 -17.79 -15.11 0.85
CA ILE A 33 -17.28 -16.43 0.49
C ILE A 33 -15.83 -16.54 0.98
N VAL A 34 -15.51 -17.69 1.59
CA VAL A 34 -14.17 -17.98 2.16
C VAL A 34 -13.45 -18.90 1.17
N LYS A 35 -13.00 -18.36 0.06
CA LYS A 35 -12.20 -19.05 -0.97
C LYS A 35 -11.43 -18.04 -1.82
N ASP A 36 -10.41 -18.51 -2.49
CA ASP A 36 -9.67 -17.74 -3.49
C ASP A 36 -10.53 -17.50 -4.73
N GLU A 37 -10.44 -16.32 -5.31
CA GLU A 37 -11.13 -15.94 -6.54
C GLU A 37 -10.12 -15.64 -7.65
N LEU A 38 -10.18 -16.43 -8.73
CA LEU A 38 -9.22 -16.36 -9.83
C LEU A 38 -9.53 -15.23 -10.82
N PHE A 39 -10.75 -14.71 -10.80
CA PHE A 39 -11.22 -13.58 -11.63
C PHE A 39 -11.72 -12.45 -10.74
N PRO A 40 -11.69 -11.20 -11.21
CA PRO A 40 -12.33 -10.08 -10.52
C PRO A 40 -13.80 -10.37 -10.18
N GLN A 41 -14.15 -10.24 -8.91
CA GLN A 41 -15.51 -10.38 -8.39
C GLN A 41 -16.06 -9.01 -8.02
N LEU A 42 -17.26 -8.70 -8.50
CA LEU A 42 -17.95 -7.48 -8.16
C LEU A 42 -18.42 -7.48 -6.72
N LEU A 43 -18.02 -6.47 -5.95
CA LEU A 43 -18.38 -6.34 -4.54
C LEU A 43 -19.61 -5.45 -4.37
N HIS A 44 -20.76 -6.06 -4.16
CA HIS A 44 -22.03 -5.35 -3.91
C HIS A 44 -22.16 -5.01 -2.41
N GLN A 45 -21.69 -3.83 -2.01
CA GLN A 45 -21.75 -3.35 -0.63
C GLN A 45 -22.17 -1.87 -0.58
N PRO A 46 -23.47 -1.58 -0.30
CA PRO A 46 -23.96 -0.19 -0.26
C PRO A 46 -23.21 0.71 0.74
N SER A 47 -22.67 0.14 1.82
CA SER A 47 -21.85 0.86 2.79
C SER A 47 -20.53 1.41 2.23
N LEU A 48 -20.10 0.91 1.07
CA LEU A 48 -18.86 1.32 0.40
C LEU A 48 -19.11 2.26 -0.80
N SER A 49 -20.24 2.96 -0.86
CA SER A 49 -20.65 3.78 -2.00
C SER A 49 -19.83 5.05 -2.25
N SER A 50 -18.82 5.34 -1.41
CA SER A 50 -18.00 6.55 -1.53
C SER A 50 -16.58 6.33 -1.02
N ILE A 51 -15.96 5.23 -1.45
CA ILE A 51 -14.57 4.93 -1.10
C ILE A 51 -13.66 6.01 -1.66
N SER A 52 -12.82 6.61 -0.81
CA SER A 52 -11.73 7.49 -1.18
C SER A 52 -10.39 6.76 -1.25
N SER A 53 -10.22 5.71 -0.43
CA SER A 53 -9.03 4.88 -0.40
C SER A 53 -9.29 3.52 0.24
N LEU A 54 -8.48 2.51 -0.14
CA LEU A 54 -8.36 1.23 0.54
C LEU A 54 -6.94 1.05 1.06
N ALA A 55 -6.80 0.41 2.22
CA ALA A 55 -5.53 -0.14 2.69
C ALA A 55 -5.68 -1.65 2.83
N CYS A 56 -4.81 -2.40 2.16
CA CYS A 56 -4.86 -3.85 2.09
C CYS A 56 -3.62 -4.43 2.79
N GLY A 57 -3.83 -5.20 3.86
CA GLY A 57 -2.77 -5.77 4.67
C GLY A 57 -2.45 -7.22 4.34
N GLY A 58 -1.96 -7.99 5.32
CA GLY A 58 -1.66 -9.42 5.14
C GLY A 58 -2.88 -10.23 4.70
N ALA A 59 -4.01 -10.06 5.39
CA ALA A 59 -5.28 -10.72 5.06
C ALA A 59 -6.48 -9.92 5.60
N HIS A 60 -6.36 -8.60 5.73
CA HIS A 60 -7.46 -7.72 6.11
C HIS A 60 -7.44 -6.46 5.23
N VAL A 61 -8.57 -5.79 5.18
CA VAL A 61 -8.78 -4.58 4.38
C VAL A 61 -9.42 -3.50 5.25
N ILE A 62 -9.00 -2.27 5.01
CA ILE A 62 -9.57 -1.07 5.60
C ILE A 62 -10.04 -0.18 4.46
N ALA A 63 -11.31 0.21 4.45
CA ALA A 63 -11.87 1.18 3.52
C ALA A 63 -12.09 2.51 4.23
N LEU A 64 -11.59 3.57 3.61
CA LEU A 64 -11.85 4.96 3.98
C LEU A 64 -12.84 5.55 2.99
N THR A 65 -13.90 6.17 3.48
CA THR A 65 -14.88 6.89 2.65
C THR A 65 -14.55 8.38 2.55
N SER A 66 -15.11 9.07 1.56
CA SER A 66 -14.99 10.54 1.42
C SER A 66 -15.59 11.32 2.59
N ALA A 67 -16.48 10.68 3.38
CA ALA A 67 -17.03 11.23 4.62
C ALA A 67 -16.13 11.00 5.86
N GLY A 68 -14.91 10.48 5.69
CA GLY A 68 -13.98 10.17 6.78
C GLY A 68 -14.39 8.96 7.63
N LYS A 69 -15.35 8.13 7.17
CA LYS A 69 -15.76 6.90 7.86
C LYS A 69 -14.87 5.74 7.45
N VAL A 70 -14.65 4.83 8.41
CA VAL A 70 -13.77 3.68 8.24
C VAL A 70 -14.58 2.38 8.37
N PHE A 71 -14.34 1.47 7.44
CA PHE A 71 -14.83 0.09 7.48
C PHE A 71 -13.63 -0.86 7.40
N SER A 72 -13.75 -2.03 8.03
CA SER A 72 -12.71 -3.06 7.97
C SER A 72 -13.32 -4.46 7.89
N TRP A 73 -12.59 -5.38 7.25
CA TRP A 73 -12.98 -6.79 7.11
C TRP A 73 -11.77 -7.68 6.81
N GLY A 74 -11.99 -9.00 6.72
CA GLY A 74 -10.96 -10.01 6.58
C GLY A 74 -10.55 -10.58 7.93
N ARG A 75 -9.30 -11.02 8.07
CA ARG A 75 -8.75 -11.62 9.29
C ARG A 75 -8.72 -10.62 10.45
N GLY A 76 -9.20 -11.05 11.63
CA GLY A 76 -9.32 -10.19 12.79
C GLY A 76 -8.74 -10.76 14.09
N ASN A 77 -8.05 -11.91 14.02
CA ASN A 77 -7.57 -12.68 15.18
C ASN A 77 -6.52 -11.96 16.06
N SER A 78 -5.94 -10.86 15.59
CA SER A 78 -5.02 -10.01 16.38
C SER A 78 -5.66 -8.67 16.80
N GLY A 79 -6.94 -8.44 16.49
CA GLY A 79 -7.64 -7.17 16.75
C GLY A 79 -7.43 -6.10 15.68
N GLN A 80 -6.77 -6.43 14.55
CA GLN A 80 -6.44 -5.49 13.47
C GLN A 80 -7.66 -4.89 12.76
N LEU A 81 -8.85 -5.44 12.95
CA LEU A 81 -10.09 -4.87 12.41
C LEU A 81 -10.61 -3.67 13.23
N GLY A 82 -10.17 -3.52 14.48
CA GLY A 82 -10.54 -2.38 15.32
C GLY A 82 -11.99 -2.39 15.83
N HIS A 83 -12.66 -3.53 15.84
CA HIS A 83 -14.09 -3.65 16.20
C HIS A 83 -14.38 -3.73 17.70
N GLY A 84 -13.36 -3.58 18.57
CA GLY A 84 -13.49 -3.66 20.02
C GLY A 84 -13.41 -5.07 20.59
N GLU A 85 -13.37 -6.06 19.74
CA GLU A 85 -13.30 -7.48 20.08
C GLU A 85 -12.36 -8.22 19.13
N VAL A 86 -11.82 -9.34 19.57
CA VAL A 86 -11.08 -10.26 18.71
C VAL A 86 -12.07 -11.17 18.00
N VAL A 87 -12.14 -11.06 16.69
CA VAL A 87 -12.92 -11.95 15.82
C VAL A 87 -11.97 -12.74 14.94
N SER A 88 -12.32 -13.99 14.59
CA SER A 88 -11.48 -14.74 13.65
C SER A 88 -11.44 -14.04 12.29
N ASN A 89 -12.62 -13.89 11.67
CA ASN A 89 -12.76 -13.28 10.36
C ASN A 89 -14.05 -12.45 10.26
N ALA A 90 -14.00 -11.30 9.59
CA ALA A 90 -15.17 -10.54 9.14
C ALA A 90 -15.30 -10.69 7.63
N LEU A 91 -16.38 -11.34 7.17
CA LEU A 91 -16.55 -11.68 5.74
C LEU A 91 -17.11 -10.54 4.90
N VAL A 92 -17.49 -9.44 5.54
CA VAL A 92 -18.06 -8.23 4.91
C VAL A 92 -17.56 -6.98 5.63
N PRO A 93 -17.52 -5.85 4.95
CA PRO A 93 -17.19 -4.56 5.55
C PRO A 93 -18.08 -4.25 6.77
N LYS A 94 -17.44 -3.96 7.92
CA LYS A 94 -18.08 -3.54 9.17
C LYS A 94 -17.46 -2.21 9.63
N GLY A 95 -18.28 -1.25 10.06
CA GLY A 95 -17.81 0.05 10.53
C GLY A 95 -16.94 -0.05 11.78
N VAL A 96 -15.88 0.75 11.83
CA VAL A 96 -14.98 0.89 12.99
C VAL A 96 -15.53 2.00 13.89
N THR A 97 -16.52 1.67 14.72
CA THR A 97 -17.30 2.65 15.50
C THR A 97 -16.50 3.38 16.57
N SER A 98 -15.37 2.82 17.02
CA SER A 98 -14.45 3.52 17.95
C SER A 98 -13.78 4.76 17.35
N LEU A 99 -13.82 4.93 16.04
CA LEU A 99 -13.38 6.13 15.32
C LEU A 99 -14.53 7.10 15.03
N ASP A 100 -15.77 6.82 15.46
CA ASP A 100 -16.87 7.76 15.31
C ASP A 100 -16.59 9.04 16.11
N GLY A 101 -16.82 10.19 15.47
CA GLY A 101 -16.44 11.50 16.02
C GLY A 101 -15.10 12.04 15.49
N TYR A 102 -14.32 11.23 14.80
CA TYR A 102 -13.13 11.66 14.05
C TYR A 102 -13.41 11.63 12.54
N PHE A 103 -12.90 12.62 11.82
CA PHE A 103 -12.85 12.59 10.37
C PHE A 103 -11.50 11.98 9.97
N ILE A 104 -11.51 10.71 9.53
CA ILE A 104 -10.27 10.02 9.13
C ILE A 104 -9.88 10.45 7.72
N THR A 105 -8.60 10.78 7.53
CA THR A 105 -8.03 11.26 6.26
C THR A 105 -7.04 10.29 5.65
N HIS A 106 -6.47 9.38 6.45
CA HIS A 106 -5.51 8.39 5.96
C HIS A 106 -5.61 7.08 6.73
N VAL A 107 -5.44 5.96 6.03
CA VAL A 107 -5.46 4.61 6.60
C VAL A 107 -4.31 3.78 6.07
N ALA A 108 -3.80 2.86 6.89
CA ALA A 108 -2.77 1.90 6.51
C ALA A 108 -3.04 0.54 7.15
N ALA A 109 -2.71 -0.52 6.42
CA ALA A 109 -2.83 -1.89 6.88
C ALA A 109 -1.49 -2.61 6.73
N GLY A 110 -0.98 -3.16 7.83
CA GLY A 110 0.21 -4.00 7.87
C GLY A 110 -0.15 -5.49 7.82
N TRP A 111 0.78 -6.35 8.27
CA TRP A 111 0.49 -7.78 8.26
C TRP A 111 -0.63 -8.17 9.22
N SER A 112 -0.62 -7.66 10.46
CA SER A 112 -1.61 -7.94 11.51
C SER A 112 -1.91 -6.71 12.38
N HIS A 113 -1.69 -5.50 11.87
CA HIS A 113 -2.00 -4.25 12.56
C HIS A 113 -2.49 -3.19 11.57
N SER A 114 -3.12 -2.15 12.11
CA SER A 114 -3.78 -1.10 11.34
C SER A 114 -3.46 0.27 11.92
N GLY A 115 -3.33 1.26 11.05
CA GLY A 115 -3.09 2.66 11.39
C GLY A 115 -4.12 3.59 10.75
N PHE A 116 -4.49 4.65 11.48
CA PHE A 116 -5.48 5.65 11.05
C PHE A 116 -4.98 7.05 11.43
N VAL A 117 -5.20 8.02 10.56
CA VAL A 117 -4.89 9.43 10.82
C VAL A 117 -6.15 10.25 10.65
N SER A 118 -6.46 11.13 11.61
CA SER A 118 -7.57 12.06 11.51
C SER A 118 -7.15 13.39 10.86
N ASP A 119 -8.13 14.19 10.46
CA ASP A 119 -7.96 15.56 9.95
C ASP A 119 -7.27 16.50 10.94
N SER A 120 -7.46 16.24 12.26
CA SER A 120 -6.76 16.95 13.33
C SER A 120 -5.30 16.50 13.50
N GLY A 121 -4.83 15.51 12.73
CA GLY A 121 -3.47 14.96 12.80
C GLY A 121 -3.25 13.97 13.94
N CYS A 122 -4.31 13.46 14.58
CA CYS A 122 -4.19 12.37 15.54
C CYS A 122 -3.95 11.04 14.84
N VAL A 123 -3.05 10.22 15.38
CA VAL A 123 -2.78 8.85 14.91
C VAL A 123 -3.42 7.86 15.88
N PHE A 124 -4.03 6.83 15.31
CA PHE A 124 -4.57 5.68 16.04
C PHE A 124 -4.00 4.40 15.45
N THR A 125 -3.73 3.41 16.30
CA THR A 125 -3.29 2.08 15.87
C THR A 125 -4.04 0.98 16.63
N CYS A 126 -4.22 -0.18 16.00
CA CYS A 126 -4.77 -1.40 16.61
C CYS A 126 -4.21 -2.65 15.94
N GLY A 127 -4.46 -3.82 16.53
CA GLY A 127 -3.97 -5.09 16.05
C GLY A 127 -2.86 -5.67 16.92
N ASP A 128 -1.96 -6.42 16.30
CA ASP A 128 -0.81 -7.02 16.95
C ASP A 128 0.20 -5.97 17.43
N GLY A 129 0.56 -6.01 18.71
CA GLY A 129 1.53 -5.14 19.36
C GLY A 129 2.86 -5.81 19.74
N THR A 130 3.01 -7.13 19.49
CA THR A 130 4.08 -7.98 20.03
C THR A 130 5.50 -7.55 19.64
N PHE A 131 5.66 -6.73 18.61
CA PHE A 131 6.94 -6.14 18.21
C PHE A 131 7.05 -4.64 18.54
N GLY A 132 6.03 -4.04 19.19
CA GLY A 132 5.95 -2.61 19.47
C GLY A 132 5.41 -1.78 18.29
N GLN A 133 4.89 -2.43 17.24
CA GLN A 133 4.41 -1.78 16.00
C GLN A 133 3.16 -0.92 16.19
N LEU A 134 2.54 -0.95 17.36
CA LEU A 134 1.44 -0.04 17.71
C LEU A 134 1.92 1.30 18.31
N GLY A 135 3.13 1.36 18.88
CA GLY A 135 3.75 2.60 19.33
C GLY A 135 3.26 3.15 20.68
N HIS A 136 2.54 2.37 21.50
CA HIS A 136 1.92 2.81 22.75
C HIS A 136 2.85 2.78 23.98
N GLY A 137 4.10 2.36 23.83
CA GLY A 137 5.06 2.23 24.93
C GLY A 137 5.09 0.84 25.57
N ASP A 138 4.25 -0.07 25.08
CA ASP A 138 4.20 -1.46 25.51
C ASP A 138 4.26 -2.42 24.30
N TYR A 139 4.00 -3.70 24.53
CA TYR A 139 3.92 -4.77 23.53
C TYR A 139 2.56 -5.46 23.52
N ALA A 140 1.52 -4.80 24.06
CA ALA A 140 0.17 -5.31 24.07
C ALA A 140 -0.49 -5.16 22.69
N SER A 141 -1.35 -6.14 22.36
CA SER A 141 -2.24 -6.07 21.21
C SER A 141 -3.53 -5.38 21.59
N HIS A 142 -4.11 -4.59 20.67
CA HIS A 142 -5.34 -3.85 20.91
C HIS A 142 -6.39 -4.17 19.85
N CYS A 143 -7.61 -4.51 20.28
CA CYS A 143 -8.74 -4.79 19.39
C CYS A 143 -9.58 -3.54 19.02
N SER A 144 -9.25 -2.39 19.60
CA SER A 144 -9.80 -1.08 19.23
C SER A 144 -8.67 -0.14 18.86
N PRO A 145 -8.86 0.80 17.90
CA PRO A 145 -7.95 1.89 17.66
C PRO A 145 -7.66 2.70 18.93
N VAL A 146 -6.39 2.79 19.30
CA VAL A 146 -5.91 3.58 20.45
C VAL A 146 -5.06 4.73 19.92
N LYS A 147 -5.30 5.94 20.43
CA LYS A 147 -4.56 7.14 20.04
C LYS A 147 -3.12 7.11 20.56
N LEU A 148 -2.15 7.42 19.69
CA LEU A 148 -0.76 7.61 20.09
C LEU A 148 -0.59 8.96 20.83
N PRO A 149 0.04 8.95 22.02
CA PRO A 149 0.17 10.15 22.85
C PRO A 149 1.38 11.05 22.51
N CYS A 150 2.27 10.58 21.62
CA CYS A 150 3.67 11.04 21.56
C CYS A 150 3.95 12.26 20.67
N PHE A 151 2.98 12.77 19.89
CA PHE A 151 3.24 13.86 18.94
C PHE A 151 2.82 15.25 19.44
N GLY A 152 2.18 15.36 20.62
CA GLY A 152 1.77 16.64 21.21
C GLY A 152 0.90 17.46 20.25
N ASP A 153 1.36 18.69 19.94
CA ASP A 153 0.69 19.60 19.00
C ASP A 153 1.10 19.36 17.52
N GLN A 154 2.03 18.43 17.27
CA GLN A 154 2.45 18.10 15.90
C GLN A 154 1.37 17.28 15.21
N ARG A 155 1.08 17.64 13.96
CA ARG A 155 0.06 16.97 13.15
C ARG A 155 0.70 15.87 12.30
N VAL A 156 0.12 14.68 12.34
CA VAL A 156 0.49 13.59 11.45
C VAL A 156 -0.27 13.73 10.13
N ALA A 157 0.44 13.54 9.02
CA ALA A 157 -0.12 13.51 7.67
C ALA A 157 -0.42 12.09 7.19
N GLN A 158 0.51 11.16 7.46
CA GLN A 158 0.42 9.78 6.96
C GLN A 158 0.91 8.78 8.01
N VAL A 159 0.39 7.56 7.92
CA VAL A 159 0.90 6.37 8.59
C VAL A 159 1.14 5.29 7.55
N ALA A 160 2.22 4.52 7.66
CA ALA A 160 2.47 3.36 6.83
C ALA A 160 2.78 2.15 7.72
N CYS A 161 2.22 1.00 7.37
CA CYS A 161 2.30 -0.23 8.15
C CYS A 161 2.97 -1.33 7.31
N GLY A 162 4.12 -1.84 7.79
CA GLY A 162 4.81 -2.98 7.20
C GLY A 162 4.38 -4.30 7.83
N MET A 163 5.26 -5.33 7.79
CA MET A 163 4.93 -6.61 8.41
C MET A 163 4.86 -6.49 9.93
N ARG A 164 5.86 -5.86 10.55
CA ARG A 164 6.03 -5.76 12.01
C ARG A 164 6.55 -4.39 12.45
N HIS A 165 6.35 -3.37 11.63
CA HIS A 165 6.77 -2.00 11.93
C HIS A 165 5.77 -1.01 11.36
N SER A 166 5.82 0.20 11.86
CA SER A 166 5.02 1.33 11.40
C SER A 166 5.90 2.55 11.21
N LEU A 167 5.54 3.37 10.25
CA LEU A 167 6.11 4.70 10.02
C LEU A 167 5.01 5.74 10.14
N VAL A 168 5.39 6.93 10.58
CA VAL A 168 4.52 8.11 10.66
C VAL A 168 5.24 9.29 10.03
N LEU A 169 4.54 10.04 9.16
CA LEU A 169 5.01 11.29 8.57
C LEU A 169 4.28 12.45 9.23
N LEU A 170 5.04 13.39 9.81
CA LEU A 170 4.50 14.63 10.35
C LEU A 170 4.25 15.65 9.23
N LYS A 171 3.23 16.47 9.44
CA LYS A 171 2.86 17.57 8.56
C LYS A 171 3.49 18.88 9.03
N ASP A 172 3.94 19.71 8.09
CA ASP A 172 4.35 21.11 8.34
C ASP A 172 5.38 21.26 9.49
N CYS A 173 6.30 20.28 9.65
CA CYS A 173 7.30 20.34 10.71
C CYS A 173 8.69 20.73 10.16
N VAL A 174 9.46 21.42 11.00
CA VAL A 174 10.87 21.71 10.77
C VAL A 174 11.70 20.68 11.53
N GLY A 175 12.57 19.97 10.83
CA GLY A 175 13.43 18.93 11.42
C GLY A 175 12.92 17.52 11.15
N ASN A 176 12.90 16.66 12.18
CA ASN A 176 12.51 15.26 12.02
C ASN A 176 11.05 15.11 11.59
N GLN A 177 10.83 14.63 10.36
CA GLN A 177 9.52 14.51 9.75
C GLN A 177 8.97 13.08 9.84
N VAL A 178 9.84 12.07 9.78
CA VAL A 178 9.46 10.66 9.76
C VAL A 178 9.85 9.99 11.07
N TYR A 179 8.95 9.18 11.62
CA TYR A 179 9.17 8.38 12.82
C TYR A 179 8.89 6.92 12.53
N GLY A 180 9.71 6.01 13.12
CA GLY A 180 9.57 4.58 13.00
C GLY A 180 9.41 3.90 14.37
N PHE A 181 8.59 2.84 14.43
CA PHE A 181 8.40 1.99 15.61
C PHE A 181 8.01 0.56 15.22
N GLY A 182 8.19 -0.38 16.13
CA GLY A 182 8.03 -1.80 15.85
C GLY A 182 9.36 -2.55 15.74
N SER A 183 9.41 -3.60 14.93
CA SER A 183 10.60 -4.38 14.68
C SER A 183 11.66 -3.58 13.92
N GLY A 184 12.91 -3.63 14.39
CA GLY A 184 14.07 -2.98 13.74
C GLY A 184 15.15 -3.96 13.29
N LYS A 185 14.86 -5.28 13.30
CA LYS A 185 15.86 -6.34 13.06
C LYS A 185 16.60 -6.24 11.74
N ARG A 186 15.97 -5.67 10.71
CA ARG A 186 16.50 -5.46 9.36
C ARG A 186 16.85 -4.00 9.07
N GLY A 187 16.75 -3.11 10.10
CA GLY A 187 16.95 -1.69 9.91
C GLY A 187 15.72 -0.91 9.45
N GLN A 188 14.56 -1.58 9.25
CA GLN A 188 13.34 -0.98 8.70
C GLN A 188 12.78 0.22 9.48
N LEU A 189 13.27 0.47 10.69
CA LEU A 189 12.89 1.66 11.46
C LEU A 189 13.63 2.93 11.02
N GLY A 190 14.84 2.81 10.47
CA GLY A 190 15.64 3.96 10.04
C GLY A 190 16.16 4.86 11.17
N VAL A 191 16.14 4.39 12.42
CA VAL A 191 16.36 5.25 13.62
C VAL A 191 17.82 5.33 14.09
N SER A 192 18.69 4.45 13.62
CA SER A 192 20.10 4.40 14.00
C SER A 192 20.88 3.44 13.12
N ASN A 193 22.17 3.68 12.96
CA ASN A 193 23.13 2.72 12.35
C ASN A 193 23.35 1.47 13.23
N ASP A 194 22.99 1.52 14.51
CA ASP A 194 23.08 0.39 15.40
C ASP A 194 21.91 -0.58 15.19
N LYS A 195 22.15 -1.87 15.43
CA LYS A 195 21.10 -2.91 15.31
C LYS A 195 20.09 -2.78 16.45
N VAL A 196 19.01 -2.05 16.20
CA VAL A 196 17.86 -1.93 17.10
C VAL A 196 16.92 -3.12 16.86
N LYS A 197 16.64 -3.94 17.90
CA LYS A 197 15.77 -5.12 17.76
C LYS A 197 14.30 -4.74 17.61
N SER A 198 13.82 -3.85 18.46
CA SER A 198 12.44 -3.32 18.43
C SER A 198 12.34 -2.02 19.21
N VAL A 199 11.34 -1.22 18.86
CA VAL A 199 11.01 0.06 19.51
C VAL A 199 9.50 0.13 19.64
N ASN A 200 8.99 0.33 20.87
CA ASN A 200 7.55 0.36 21.16
C ASN A 200 6.99 1.78 21.33
N VAL A 201 7.80 2.80 21.06
CA VAL A 201 7.39 4.21 20.96
C VAL A 201 7.98 4.80 19.69
N PRO A 202 7.32 5.75 19.02
CA PRO A 202 7.84 6.41 17.82
C PRO A 202 9.21 7.06 18.07
N ARG A 203 10.18 6.75 17.20
CA ARG A 203 11.52 7.35 17.17
C ARG A 203 11.78 7.99 15.83
N ALA A 204 12.43 9.15 15.83
CA ALA A 204 12.78 9.88 14.63
C ALA A 204 13.68 9.03 13.72
N VAL A 205 13.33 8.98 12.43
CA VAL A 205 14.17 8.42 11.37
C VAL A 205 15.28 9.42 11.06
N THR A 206 16.51 8.95 10.94
CA THR A 206 17.69 9.77 10.62
C THR A 206 18.00 9.75 9.13
N GLY A 207 18.73 10.74 8.62
CA GLY A 207 19.19 10.75 7.21
C GLY A 207 18.30 11.55 6.25
N PHE A 208 17.38 12.39 6.76
CA PHE A 208 16.59 13.33 5.97
C PHE A 208 16.95 14.79 6.22
N ASP A 209 18.21 15.07 6.60
CA ASP A 209 18.67 16.43 6.89
C ASP A 209 18.50 17.35 5.65
N GLY A 210 17.66 18.37 5.76
CA GLY A 210 17.38 19.30 4.67
C GLY A 210 16.50 18.75 3.53
N VAL A 211 15.94 17.54 3.69
CA VAL A 211 15.05 16.91 2.70
C VAL A 211 13.60 17.00 3.16
N GLU A 212 12.73 17.54 2.33
CA GLU A 212 11.28 17.55 2.60
C GLU A 212 10.64 16.26 2.08
N ILE A 213 10.06 15.48 3.00
CA ILE A 213 9.38 14.21 2.70
C ILE A 213 7.88 14.48 2.54
N ILE A 214 7.30 14.03 1.43
CA ILE A 214 5.87 14.17 1.10
C ILE A 214 5.10 12.85 1.13
N GLY A 215 5.81 11.71 1.19
CA GLY A 215 5.18 10.39 1.22
C GLY A 215 6.05 9.36 1.91
N ILE A 216 5.40 8.40 2.56
CA ILE A 216 6.03 7.23 3.19
C ILE A 216 5.32 5.94 2.75
N ALA A 217 6.07 4.86 2.65
CA ALA A 217 5.55 3.52 2.38
C ALA A 217 6.26 2.47 3.24
N ALA A 218 5.55 1.41 3.60
CA ALA A 218 6.09 0.27 4.33
C ALA A 218 5.43 -1.02 3.84
N ASN A 219 6.21 -2.08 3.62
CA ASN A 219 5.71 -3.42 3.34
C ASN A 219 6.81 -4.45 3.67
N GLY A 220 6.42 -5.67 4.09
CA GLY A 220 7.40 -6.63 4.57
C GLY A 220 8.29 -6.04 5.68
N ASP A 221 9.60 -6.13 5.50
CA ASP A 221 10.62 -5.48 6.33
C ASP A 221 11.30 -4.31 5.58
N HIS A 222 10.64 -3.73 4.58
CA HIS A 222 11.11 -2.57 3.80
C HIS A 222 10.37 -1.31 4.18
N SER A 223 11.05 -0.19 4.05
CA SER A 223 10.53 1.16 4.22
C SER A 223 11.00 2.06 3.08
N ALA A 224 10.16 2.99 2.69
CA ALA A 224 10.51 4.01 1.71
C ALA A 224 9.91 5.37 2.06
N ALA A 225 10.56 6.43 1.53
CA ALA A 225 10.05 7.79 1.56
C ALA A 225 10.24 8.45 0.18
N LEU A 226 9.32 9.34 -0.15
CA LEU A 226 9.35 10.16 -1.35
C LEU A 226 9.54 11.61 -0.94
N SER A 227 10.55 12.28 -1.50
CA SER A 227 10.78 13.71 -1.28
C SER A 227 9.95 14.59 -2.24
N VAL A 228 9.81 15.86 -1.90
CA VAL A 228 9.17 16.87 -2.74
C VAL A 228 9.83 17.01 -4.12
N ASP A 229 11.14 16.77 -4.21
CA ASP A 229 11.91 16.80 -5.45
C ASP A 229 11.78 15.51 -6.28
N GLY A 230 10.98 14.55 -5.82
CA GLY A 230 10.76 13.29 -6.52
C GLY A 230 11.85 12.23 -6.30
N HIS A 231 12.74 12.43 -5.32
CA HIS A 231 13.72 11.42 -4.96
C HIS A 231 13.11 10.36 -4.04
N VAL A 232 13.47 9.10 -4.29
CA VAL A 232 13.04 7.95 -3.48
C VAL A 232 14.16 7.54 -2.54
N TYR A 233 13.83 7.40 -1.28
CA TYR A 233 14.69 6.86 -0.22
C TYR A 233 14.19 5.49 0.18
N THR A 234 15.08 4.51 0.35
CA THR A 234 14.73 3.17 0.82
C THR A 234 15.60 2.74 1.98
N TRP A 235 15.06 1.95 2.90
CA TRP A 235 15.79 1.35 4.02
C TRP A 235 15.09 0.10 4.53
N GLY A 236 15.74 -0.62 5.45
CA GLY A 236 15.27 -1.89 5.97
C GLY A 236 15.95 -3.06 5.26
N ARG A 237 15.21 -4.11 4.99
CA ARG A 237 15.71 -5.29 4.27
C ARG A 237 16.19 -4.90 2.87
N GLY A 238 17.39 -5.38 2.50
CA GLY A 238 17.91 -5.16 1.15
C GLY A 238 17.11 -5.87 0.08
N PHE A 239 16.95 -5.23 -1.08
CA PHE A 239 16.36 -5.87 -2.26
C PHE A 239 17.38 -6.82 -2.89
N LYS A 240 16.95 -8.01 -3.31
CA LYS A 240 17.69 -8.98 -4.15
C LYS A 240 19.19 -9.11 -3.87
N GLY A 241 19.56 -9.52 -2.64
CA GLY A 241 20.95 -9.78 -2.29
C GLY A 241 21.76 -8.55 -1.86
N PHE A 242 21.18 -7.38 -1.84
CA PHE A 242 21.73 -6.21 -1.15
C PHE A 242 21.69 -6.39 0.37
N GLU A 243 22.64 -5.77 1.05
CA GLU A 243 22.66 -5.76 2.50
C GLU A 243 21.49 -4.95 3.06
N ASP A 244 21.07 -5.29 4.28
CA ASP A 244 20.06 -4.53 5.03
C ASP A 244 20.56 -3.10 5.29
N ALA A 245 19.73 -2.11 5.04
CA ALA A 245 20.03 -0.70 5.23
C ALA A 245 19.41 -0.18 6.54
N PRO A 246 20.18 0.13 7.58
CA PRO A 246 19.63 0.58 8.86
C PRO A 246 19.15 2.04 8.86
N VAL A 247 19.50 2.81 7.85
CA VAL A 247 19.08 4.20 7.63
C VAL A 247 18.67 4.43 6.17
N PRO A 248 17.86 5.45 5.87
CA PRO A 248 17.47 5.80 4.52
C PRO A 248 18.65 6.06 3.58
N HIS A 249 18.61 5.46 2.41
CA HIS A 249 19.49 5.73 1.29
C HIS A 249 18.70 6.27 0.11
N CYS A 250 19.14 7.39 -0.43
CA CYS A 250 18.60 7.94 -1.68
C CYS A 250 18.95 7.00 -2.83
N LEU A 251 17.96 6.65 -3.66
CA LEU A 251 18.23 5.93 -4.90
C LEU A 251 19.04 6.81 -5.85
N ASN A 252 20.09 6.24 -6.43
CA ASN A 252 20.89 6.93 -7.45
C ASN A 252 20.13 6.92 -8.79
N SER A 253 19.27 7.91 -8.99
CA SER A 253 18.47 8.07 -10.21
C SER A 253 18.32 9.55 -10.54
N SER A 254 18.38 9.88 -11.83
CA SER A 254 18.05 11.21 -12.33
C SER A 254 16.55 11.40 -12.59
N LEU A 255 15.73 10.39 -12.29
CA LEU A 255 14.28 10.41 -12.49
C LEU A 255 13.58 11.04 -11.29
N ASN A 256 12.50 11.79 -11.59
CA ASN A 256 11.62 12.35 -10.57
C ASN A 256 10.37 11.49 -10.46
N PHE A 257 10.23 10.83 -9.32
CA PHE A 257 9.10 9.97 -9.03
C PHE A 257 7.99 10.74 -8.30
N ILE A 258 6.73 10.34 -8.56
CA ILE A 258 5.54 10.91 -7.91
C ILE A 258 4.80 9.89 -7.04
N LYS A 259 5.09 8.59 -7.22
CA LYS A 259 4.48 7.51 -6.44
C LYS A 259 5.43 6.34 -6.30
N VAL A 260 5.42 5.71 -5.12
CA VAL A 260 6.16 4.48 -4.81
C VAL A 260 5.20 3.48 -4.17
N ALA A 261 5.28 2.22 -4.58
CA ALA A 261 4.58 1.09 -3.98
C ALA A 261 5.59 0.00 -3.62
N LEU A 262 5.52 -0.53 -2.39
CA LEU A 262 6.45 -1.53 -1.87
C LEU A 262 5.82 -2.90 -1.80
N GLY A 263 6.49 -3.91 -2.38
CA GLY A 263 6.24 -5.33 -2.14
C GLY A 263 7.21 -5.91 -1.08
N TRP A 264 7.27 -7.24 -0.97
CA TRP A 264 8.20 -7.89 -0.04
C TRP A 264 9.64 -7.95 -0.56
N ASN A 265 9.81 -8.11 -1.86
CA ASN A 265 11.12 -8.26 -2.50
C ASN A 265 11.33 -7.29 -3.67
N HIS A 266 10.36 -6.42 -3.94
CA HIS A 266 10.38 -5.45 -5.04
C HIS A 266 9.66 -4.17 -4.65
N ALA A 267 9.84 -3.14 -5.46
CA ALA A 267 9.07 -1.91 -5.41
C ALA A 267 8.79 -1.39 -6.82
N LEU A 268 7.67 -0.71 -6.99
CA LEU A 268 7.39 0.08 -8.18
C LEU A 268 7.52 1.57 -7.85
N ALA A 269 8.08 2.33 -8.79
CA ALA A 269 8.14 3.78 -8.74
C ALA A 269 7.62 4.36 -10.06
N MET A 270 6.76 5.38 -10.00
CA MET A 270 6.11 5.99 -11.15
C MET A 270 6.53 7.45 -11.28
N THR A 271 6.88 7.88 -12.50
CA THR A 271 7.19 9.27 -12.84
C THR A 271 5.94 10.09 -13.17
N GLY A 272 6.07 11.41 -13.22
CA GLY A 272 5.00 12.32 -13.61
C GLY A 272 4.51 12.12 -15.05
N GLU A 273 5.36 11.59 -15.92
CA GLU A 273 5.04 11.25 -17.31
C GLU A 273 4.25 9.93 -17.43
N GLY A 274 4.09 9.19 -16.31
CA GLY A 274 3.41 7.90 -16.29
C GLY A 274 4.30 6.73 -16.71
N GLU A 275 5.63 6.87 -16.61
CA GLU A 275 6.54 5.75 -16.77
C GLU A 275 6.70 5.00 -15.44
N VAL A 276 6.80 3.68 -15.50
CA VAL A 276 6.95 2.81 -14.32
C VAL A 276 8.30 2.12 -14.33
N TYR A 277 8.95 2.20 -13.20
CA TYR A 277 10.24 1.59 -12.91
C TYR A 277 10.12 0.62 -11.76
N MET A 278 10.96 -0.40 -11.74
CA MET A 278 11.01 -1.41 -10.70
C MET A 278 12.37 -1.43 -10.03
N LEU A 279 12.34 -1.70 -8.73
CA LEU A 279 13.50 -1.93 -7.88
C LEU A 279 13.42 -3.34 -7.31
N GLY A 280 14.51 -4.05 -7.27
CA GLY A 280 14.55 -5.41 -6.74
C GLY A 280 13.89 -6.42 -7.69
N GLY A 281 13.34 -7.46 -7.14
CA GLY A 281 12.66 -8.50 -7.89
C GLY A 281 13.53 -9.69 -8.23
N ASN A 282 12.93 -10.67 -8.92
CA ASN A 282 13.47 -11.90 -9.49
C ASN A 282 13.13 -13.23 -8.82
N HIS A 283 12.18 -13.25 -7.91
CA HIS A 283 11.43 -14.46 -7.64
C HIS A 283 10.05 -14.31 -8.26
N LEU A 284 9.58 -15.34 -8.95
CA LEU A 284 8.21 -15.44 -9.46
C LEU A 284 7.83 -14.39 -10.54
N GLY A 285 8.78 -14.01 -11.40
CA GLY A 285 8.46 -13.19 -12.57
C GLY A 285 8.24 -11.69 -12.28
N VAL A 286 8.69 -11.19 -11.15
CA VAL A 286 8.55 -9.78 -10.82
C VAL A 286 9.44 -8.87 -11.67
N LEU A 287 10.47 -9.42 -12.31
CA LEU A 287 11.28 -8.75 -13.34
C LEU A 287 11.20 -9.50 -14.67
N SER A 288 11.00 -8.74 -15.69
CA SER A 288 10.63 -9.14 -17.03
C SER A 288 11.76 -9.59 -17.95
N ASP A 289 13.00 -9.74 -17.54
CA ASP A 289 14.03 -10.23 -18.45
C ASP A 289 15.03 -11.18 -17.81
N LEU A 290 14.72 -12.48 -17.93
CA LEU A 290 15.67 -13.57 -17.63
C LEU A 290 16.74 -13.74 -18.73
N GLN A 291 16.61 -13.07 -19.88
CA GLN A 291 17.50 -13.28 -21.02
C GLN A 291 18.77 -12.42 -21.00
N ASN A 292 18.81 -11.35 -20.20
CA ASN A 292 19.97 -10.47 -20.10
C ASN A 292 20.90 -10.75 -18.90
N ILE A 293 20.68 -11.80 -18.14
CA ILE A 293 21.68 -12.26 -17.17
C ILE A 293 22.71 -13.10 -17.91
N SER A 294 23.66 -12.42 -18.56
CA SER A 294 24.85 -13.07 -19.09
C SER A 294 25.59 -13.74 -17.93
N PRO A 295 26.01 -15.03 -18.07
CA PRO A 295 26.83 -15.71 -17.06
C PRO A 295 28.14 -15.00 -16.71
N GLN A 296 28.55 -14.02 -17.53
CA GLN A 296 29.75 -13.19 -17.31
C GLN A 296 29.53 -12.03 -16.33
N ALA A 297 28.29 -11.67 -16.01
CA ALA A 297 27.98 -10.65 -15.00
C ALA A 297 28.23 -11.14 -13.54
N MET A 298 28.51 -12.42 -13.33
CA MET A 298 28.83 -12.99 -12.00
C MET A 298 30.21 -12.62 -11.45
N HIS A 299 31.07 -11.92 -12.21
CA HIS A 299 32.48 -11.65 -11.81
C HIS A 299 32.88 -10.18 -11.79
N VAL A 300 31.94 -9.24 -11.91
CA VAL A 300 32.23 -7.82 -11.66
C VAL A 300 31.95 -7.57 -10.18
N PRO A 301 32.88 -6.97 -9.40
CA PRO A 301 32.55 -6.42 -8.09
C PRO A 301 31.58 -5.27 -8.33
N VAL A 302 30.30 -5.55 -8.28
CA VAL A 302 29.27 -4.53 -8.25
C VAL A 302 29.50 -3.76 -6.96
N ASP A 303 29.68 -2.45 -7.06
CA ASP A 303 29.66 -1.60 -5.88
C ASP A 303 28.27 -1.81 -5.25
N LEU A 304 28.25 -2.56 -4.12
CA LEU A 304 27.06 -3.16 -3.50
C LEU A 304 26.05 -2.11 -2.95
N ARG A 305 26.20 -0.84 -3.33
CA ARG A 305 25.40 0.29 -2.87
C ARG A 305 24.40 0.82 -3.91
N GLU A 306 24.41 0.32 -5.16
CA GLU A 306 23.51 0.81 -6.20
C GLU A 306 22.37 -0.15 -6.41
N VAL A 307 21.18 0.21 -5.91
CA VAL A 307 19.92 -0.44 -6.30
C VAL A 307 19.60 0.02 -7.72
N ASN A 308 19.69 -0.89 -8.70
CA ASN A 308 19.33 -0.59 -10.07
C ASN A 308 17.82 -0.35 -10.17
N VAL A 309 17.47 0.77 -10.77
CA VAL A 309 16.10 1.15 -11.11
C VAL A 309 15.91 0.78 -12.58
N GLU A 310 15.07 -0.19 -12.87
CA GLU A 310 14.86 -0.70 -14.24
C GLU A 310 13.45 -0.35 -14.72
N LYS A 311 13.34 0.16 -15.95
CA LYS A 311 12.03 0.42 -16.56
C LYS A 311 11.28 -0.89 -16.76
N VAL A 312 10.00 -0.94 -16.38
CA VAL A 312 9.17 -2.14 -16.58
C VAL A 312 8.92 -2.32 -18.08
N PRO A 313 9.36 -3.42 -18.70
CA PRO A 313 9.15 -3.65 -20.13
C PRO A 313 7.70 -4.08 -20.43
N GLY A 314 7.27 -3.91 -21.69
CA GLY A 314 5.91 -4.21 -22.13
C GLY A 314 4.89 -3.12 -21.79
N LEU A 315 5.37 -1.96 -21.32
CA LEU A 315 4.56 -0.76 -21.06
C LEU A 315 4.92 0.41 -22.00
N GLU A 316 5.65 0.14 -23.07
CA GLU A 316 6.11 1.16 -24.00
C GLU A 316 4.91 1.86 -24.68
N GLY A 317 4.91 3.19 -24.67
CA GLY A 317 3.85 4.01 -25.27
C GLY A 317 2.57 4.10 -24.44
N MET A 318 2.51 3.47 -23.25
CA MET A 318 1.40 3.58 -22.32
C MET A 318 1.70 4.65 -21.30
N LYS A 319 0.69 5.42 -20.92
CA LYS A 319 0.74 6.34 -19.79
C LYS A 319 0.08 5.69 -18.58
N ILE A 320 0.85 5.43 -17.54
CA ILE A 320 0.35 4.81 -16.31
C ILE A 320 -0.17 5.89 -15.37
N THR A 321 -1.33 5.66 -14.78
CA THR A 321 -2.02 6.59 -13.86
C THR A 321 -2.03 6.10 -12.41
N ASP A 322 -1.88 4.79 -12.21
CA ASP A 322 -1.82 4.21 -10.86
C ASP A 322 -0.94 2.95 -10.81
N ILE A 323 -0.32 2.72 -9.65
CA ILE A 323 0.51 1.54 -9.35
C ILE A 323 0.19 0.99 -7.98
N ALA A 324 0.18 -0.32 -7.81
CA ALA A 324 0.09 -1.01 -6.53
C ALA A 324 0.93 -2.29 -6.54
N THR A 325 1.39 -2.70 -5.35
CA THR A 325 2.14 -3.95 -5.16
C THR A 325 1.59 -4.72 -3.98
N GLY A 326 1.48 -6.03 -4.14
CA GLY A 326 1.25 -6.95 -3.04
C GLY A 326 2.56 -7.50 -2.48
N ALA A 327 2.52 -8.72 -1.88
CA ALA A 327 3.75 -9.36 -1.41
C ALA A 327 4.73 -9.59 -2.57
N GLU A 328 4.29 -10.30 -3.61
CA GLU A 328 5.10 -10.69 -4.76
C GLU A 328 4.33 -10.56 -6.09
N HIS A 329 3.36 -9.64 -6.18
CA HIS A 329 2.68 -9.29 -7.42
C HIS A 329 2.57 -7.77 -7.57
N SER A 330 2.41 -7.36 -8.81
CA SER A 330 2.36 -5.94 -9.22
C SER A 330 1.13 -5.69 -10.07
N VAL A 331 0.56 -4.50 -9.92
CA VAL A 331 -0.62 -4.04 -10.67
C VAL A 331 -0.40 -2.60 -11.10
N ILE A 332 -0.76 -2.29 -12.34
CA ILE A 332 -0.80 -0.93 -12.87
C ILE A 332 -2.16 -0.63 -13.51
N VAL A 333 -2.45 0.66 -13.63
CA VAL A 333 -3.60 1.18 -14.38
C VAL A 333 -3.08 2.17 -15.42
N THR A 334 -3.54 2.04 -16.64
CA THR A 334 -3.23 2.96 -17.74
C THR A 334 -4.24 4.12 -17.77
N ASP A 335 -3.95 5.16 -18.53
CA ASP A 335 -4.82 6.35 -18.70
C ASP A 335 -6.14 6.05 -19.43
N ASN A 336 -6.21 4.95 -20.18
CA ASN A 336 -7.45 4.43 -20.77
C ASN A 336 -8.21 3.46 -19.84
N GLY A 337 -7.74 3.29 -18.58
CA GLY A 337 -8.38 2.44 -17.58
C GLY A 337 -8.09 0.95 -17.67
N GLU A 338 -7.16 0.53 -18.54
CA GLU A 338 -6.72 -0.86 -18.61
C GLU A 338 -5.91 -1.23 -17.35
N ILE A 339 -6.25 -2.36 -16.72
CA ILE A 339 -5.48 -2.90 -15.59
C ILE A 339 -4.54 -3.99 -16.13
N ARG A 340 -3.26 -3.95 -15.72
CA ARG A 340 -2.30 -5.01 -15.99
C ARG A 340 -1.66 -5.51 -14.72
N THR A 341 -1.42 -6.83 -14.66
CA THR A 341 -0.85 -7.54 -13.51
C THR A 341 0.29 -8.45 -13.94
N TRP A 342 1.23 -8.69 -13.02
CA TRP A 342 2.30 -9.68 -13.17
C TRP A 342 2.87 -10.06 -11.79
N GLY A 343 3.71 -11.08 -11.76
CA GLY A 343 4.32 -11.63 -10.56
C GLY A 343 3.68 -12.95 -10.14
N TRP A 344 3.63 -13.22 -8.83
CA TRP A 344 3.10 -14.43 -8.23
C TRP A 344 1.60 -14.56 -8.40
N GLY A 345 1.12 -15.73 -8.83
CA GLY A 345 -0.27 -16.00 -9.22
C GLY A 345 -1.00 -17.09 -8.43
N GLU A 346 -0.34 -17.79 -7.49
CA GLU A 346 -0.83 -19.01 -6.84
C GLU A 346 -2.25 -18.93 -6.24
N HIS A 347 -2.66 -17.75 -5.79
CA HIS A 347 -4.00 -17.50 -5.22
C HIS A 347 -4.97 -16.83 -6.19
N GLY A 348 -4.58 -16.67 -7.47
CA GLY A 348 -5.38 -15.93 -8.45
C GLY A 348 -5.31 -14.41 -8.30
N GLN A 349 -4.36 -13.85 -7.51
CA GLN A 349 -4.21 -12.41 -7.27
C GLN A 349 -3.89 -11.60 -8.52
N LEU A 350 -3.55 -12.28 -9.63
CA LEU A 350 -3.38 -11.66 -10.94
C LEU A 350 -4.70 -11.45 -11.67
N GLY A 351 -5.80 -12.14 -11.27
CA GLY A 351 -7.13 -11.96 -11.86
C GLY A 351 -7.29 -12.52 -13.28
N LEU A 352 -6.43 -13.43 -13.70
CA LEU A 352 -6.35 -13.94 -15.09
C LEU A 352 -7.11 -15.24 -15.31
N GLY A 353 -7.76 -15.77 -14.27
CA GLY A 353 -8.56 -17.00 -14.34
C GLY A 353 -7.78 -18.26 -14.06
N ASP A 354 -6.52 -18.17 -13.71
CA ASP A 354 -5.65 -19.29 -13.33
C ASP A 354 -4.72 -18.89 -12.16
N THR A 355 -3.85 -19.82 -11.76
CA THR A 355 -2.89 -19.65 -10.67
C THR A 355 -1.44 -19.60 -11.14
N ARG A 356 -1.22 -19.31 -12.42
CA ARG A 356 0.14 -19.24 -13.00
C ARG A 356 0.76 -17.90 -12.76
N ASP A 357 2.05 -17.92 -12.45
CA ASP A 357 2.86 -16.72 -12.39
C ASP A 357 3.00 -16.05 -13.77
N GLN A 358 3.10 -14.73 -13.78
CA GLN A 358 3.32 -13.96 -15.01
C GLN A 358 4.61 -13.15 -14.89
N ILE A 359 5.48 -13.29 -15.89
CA ILE A 359 6.78 -12.61 -15.92
C ILE A 359 6.72 -11.22 -16.57
N SER A 360 5.59 -10.86 -17.17
CA SER A 360 5.37 -9.57 -17.85
C SER A 360 3.94 -9.07 -17.58
N PRO A 361 3.67 -7.75 -17.72
CA PRO A 361 2.34 -7.19 -17.54
C PRO A 361 1.30 -7.78 -18.48
N VAL A 362 0.25 -8.42 -17.93
CA VAL A 362 -0.88 -9.03 -18.63
C VAL A 362 -2.18 -8.30 -18.27
N THR A 363 -3.03 -8.04 -19.27
CA THR A 363 -4.31 -7.33 -19.08
C THR A 363 -5.31 -8.17 -18.28
N VAL A 364 -5.94 -7.53 -17.30
CA VAL A 364 -7.05 -8.09 -16.50
C VAL A 364 -8.37 -7.67 -17.12
N ASN A 365 -9.28 -8.61 -17.33
CA ASN A 365 -10.63 -8.33 -17.81
C ASN A 365 -11.57 -8.16 -16.61
N LEU A 366 -12.08 -6.93 -16.39
CA LEU A 366 -13.08 -6.65 -15.36
C LEU A 366 -14.51 -7.02 -15.79
N GLY A 367 -14.74 -7.32 -17.07
CA GLY A 367 -16.11 -7.50 -17.61
C GLY A 367 -16.94 -6.23 -17.56
N TYR A 368 -16.32 -5.07 -17.56
CA TYR A 368 -16.95 -3.76 -17.43
C TYR A 368 -16.32 -2.77 -18.40
N ASP A 369 -17.17 -2.05 -19.12
CA ASP A 369 -16.74 -0.98 -20.02
C ASP A 369 -16.70 0.34 -19.25
N LEU A 370 -15.50 0.91 -19.09
CA LEU A 370 -15.30 2.21 -18.46
C LEU A 370 -15.86 3.32 -19.38
N ASN A 371 -16.50 4.29 -18.75
CA ASN A 371 -16.83 5.54 -19.44
C ASN A 371 -15.65 6.51 -19.35
N GLU A 372 -15.53 7.42 -20.32
CA GLU A 372 -14.44 8.42 -20.45
C GLU A 372 -14.22 9.31 -19.20
N ALA A 373 -15.24 9.41 -18.31
CA ALA A 373 -15.17 10.23 -17.08
C ALA A 373 -14.73 9.45 -15.83
N GLU A 374 -14.53 8.12 -15.91
CA GLU A 374 -14.20 7.27 -14.76
C GLU A 374 -12.70 6.96 -14.77
N SER A 375 -12.04 7.15 -13.62
CA SER A 375 -10.69 6.64 -13.39
C SER A 375 -10.75 5.40 -12.49
N ILE A 376 -9.76 4.52 -12.59
CA ILE A 376 -9.61 3.36 -11.70
C ILE A 376 -8.43 3.59 -10.76
N LYS A 377 -8.59 3.17 -9.52
CA LYS A 377 -7.48 2.96 -8.58
C LYS A 377 -7.36 1.50 -8.20
N VAL A 378 -6.13 1.05 -7.99
CA VAL A 378 -5.80 -0.32 -7.61
C VAL A 378 -5.14 -0.36 -6.25
N PHE A 379 -5.41 -1.43 -5.49
CA PHE A 379 -4.90 -1.65 -4.15
C PHE A 379 -4.56 -3.14 -3.99
N CYS A 380 -3.39 -3.44 -3.43
CA CYS A 380 -2.94 -4.81 -3.23
C CYS A 380 -2.71 -5.11 -1.76
N GLY A 381 -3.22 -6.25 -1.32
CA GLY A 381 -2.80 -6.89 -0.09
C GLY A 381 -1.72 -7.95 -0.37
N SER A 382 -1.39 -8.79 0.60
CA SER A 382 -0.32 -9.77 0.45
C SER A 382 -0.51 -10.67 -0.79
N GLY A 383 -1.69 -11.27 -0.97
CA GLY A 383 -2.00 -12.17 -2.09
C GLY A 383 -3.37 -11.88 -2.71
N PHE A 384 -3.86 -10.65 -2.67
CA PHE A 384 -5.14 -10.26 -3.24
C PHE A 384 -5.11 -8.83 -3.76
N THR A 385 -6.06 -8.51 -4.62
CA THR A 385 -6.13 -7.22 -5.34
C THR A 385 -7.54 -6.67 -5.30
N PHE A 386 -7.64 -5.35 -5.23
CA PHE A 386 -8.87 -4.56 -5.41
C PHE A 386 -8.70 -3.56 -6.55
N ALA A 387 -9.80 -3.33 -7.28
CA ALA A 387 -9.95 -2.21 -8.20
C ALA A 387 -11.22 -1.43 -7.83
N VAL A 388 -11.14 -0.10 -7.91
CA VAL A 388 -12.26 0.79 -7.53
C VAL A 388 -12.38 1.89 -8.57
N THR A 389 -13.61 2.09 -9.13
CA THR A 389 -13.86 3.28 -9.96
C THR A 389 -13.89 4.52 -9.06
N MET A 390 -13.24 5.58 -9.52
CA MET A 390 -13.21 6.88 -8.83
C MET A 390 -14.00 7.88 -9.67
N PRO A 391 -14.91 8.65 -9.04
CA PRO A 391 -15.72 9.66 -9.74
C PRO A 391 -14.87 10.82 -10.25
#